data_7e083ef843407ab09b65a464e07225b3
#
_entry.id   7e083ef843407ab09b65a464e07225b3
#
_cell.length_a   1.000
_cell.length_b   1.000
_cell.length_c   1.000
_cell.angle_alpha   90.00
_cell.angle_beta   90.00
_cell.angle_gamma   90.00
#
_symmetry.space_group_name_H-M   'P 1'
#
loop_
_entity.id
_entity.type
_entity.pdbx_description
1 polymer ?
#
loop_
_entity_poly.entity_id
_entity_poly.type
_entity_poly.pdbx_seq_one_letter_code
_entity_poly.pdbx_strand_id
1 'polypeptide(L)'
;MQISVMRSLDNFARTKLAELEARHLRRILAETAREDGIWVTRNGKLLLSFSCNDYLNLSQRPKVKAAAIAAIEKYGVGAGASRLVTGNHPLYAELEERLAHWK
;
A
#
# COMPACT_ATOMS: atom_id res chain seq x y z
N MET A 1 -13.99 26.68 -21.90
CA MET A 1 -14.94 25.89 -21.06
C MET A 1 -14.29 25.02 -20.01
N GLN A 2 -13.08 24.50 -20.19
CA GLN A 2 -12.35 23.65 -19.21
C GLN A 2 -11.93 24.35 -17.91
N ILE A 3 -11.61 25.63 -17.94
CA ILE A 3 -11.10 26.38 -16.76
C ILE A 3 -12.18 26.61 -15.68
N SER A 4 -13.46 26.71 -16.06
CA SER A 4 -14.56 26.95 -15.10
C SER A 4 -14.90 25.72 -14.26
N VAL A 5 -14.79 24.52 -14.84
CA VAL A 5 -15.09 23.25 -14.13
C VAL A 5 -14.01 22.94 -13.10
N MET A 6 -12.73 23.16 -13.41
CA MET A 6 -11.62 22.97 -12.45
C MET A 6 -11.75 23.90 -11.23
N ARG A 7 -12.13 25.18 -11.43
CA ARG A 7 -12.37 26.10 -10.30
C ARG A 7 -13.50 25.66 -9.38
N SER A 8 -14.56 25.05 -9.93
CA SER A 8 -15.68 24.52 -9.15
C SER A 8 -15.25 23.35 -8.26
N LEU A 9 -14.45 22.40 -8.79
CA LEU A 9 -13.93 21.26 -8.04
C LEU A 9 -12.95 21.72 -6.95
N ASP A 10 -12.05 22.63 -7.25
CA ASP A 10 -11.11 23.19 -6.29
C ASP A 10 -11.83 23.90 -5.14
N ASN A 11 -12.86 24.69 -5.44
CA ASN A 11 -13.66 25.37 -4.42
C ASN A 11 -14.40 24.36 -3.54
N PHE A 12 -14.99 23.33 -4.12
CA PHE A 12 -15.64 22.26 -3.38
C PHE A 12 -14.63 21.55 -2.44
N ALA A 13 -13.46 21.18 -2.96
CA ALA A 13 -12.42 20.51 -2.18
C ALA A 13 -11.93 21.40 -1.02
N ARG A 14 -11.68 22.68 -1.27
CA ARG A 14 -11.25 23.64 -0.22
C ARG A 14 -12.32 23.80 0.87
N THR A 15 -13.59 23.91 0.50
CA THR A 15 -14.69 24.00 1.46
C THR A 15 -14.74 22.75 2.33
N LYS A 16 -14.67 21.56 1.74
CA LYS A 16 -14.67 20.30 2.50
C LYS A 16 -13.46 20.15 3.42
N LEU A 17 -12.28 20.55 2.97
CA LEU A 17 -11.08 20.53 3.82
C LEU A 17 -11.19 21.51 4.99
N ALA A 18 -11.74 22.71 4.77
CA ALA A 18 -11.96 23.68 5.83
C ALA A 18 -12.99 23.20 6.87
N GLU A 19 -14.09 22.56 6.42
CA GLU A 19 -15.07 21.93 7.32
C GLU A 19 -14.43 20.86 8.20
N LEU A 20 -13.58 20.00 7.62
CA LEU A 20 -12.87 18.96 8.37
C LEU A 20 -11.86 19.56 9.35
N GLU A 21 -11.18 20.63 8.97
CA GLU A 21 -10.23 21.34 9.84
C GLU A 21 -10.93 21.98 11.03
N ALA A 22 -12.05 22.66 10.81
CA ALA A 22 -12.86 23.27 11.87
C ALA A 22 -13.39 22.23 12.90
N ARG A 23 -13.56 20.97 12.46
CA ARG A 23 -13.97 19.85 13.31
C ARG A 23 -12.82 19.03 13.88
N HIS A 24 -11.56 19.42 13.66
CA HIS A 24 -10.33 18.68 14.02
C HIS A 24 -10.29 17.25 13.43
N LEU A 25 -10.93 17.02 12.29
CA LEU A 25 -11.01 15.72 11.60
C LEU A 25 -10.13 15.66 10.34
N ARG A 26 -9.46 16.75 9.98
CA ARG A 26 -8.56 16.76 8.83
C ARG A 26 -7.37 15.85 9.10
N ARG A 27 -7.19 14.85 8.24
CA ARG A 27 -6.03 13.96 8.26
C ARG A 27 -5.00 14.43 7.25
N ILE A 28 -3.75 14.47 7.69
CA ILE A 28 -2.61 14.84 6.84
C ILE A 28 -1.74 13.58 6.70
N LEU A 29 -1.42 13.24 5.46
CA LEU A 29 -0.47 12.17 5.18
C LEU A 29 0.92 12.62 5.59
N ALA A 30 1.62 11.77 6.33
CA ALA A 30 3.01 12.00 6.69
C ALA A 30 3.86 10.90 6.06
N GLU A 31 4.89 11.33 5.36
CA GLU A 31 5.87 10.43 4.77
C GLU A 31 6.58 9.64 5.87
N THR A 32 6.53 8.31 5.75
CA THR A 32 7.07 7.42 6.77
C THR A 32 7.80 6.28 6.08
N ALA A 33 9.12 6.20 6.25
CA ALA A 33 9.94 5.11 5.77
C ALA A 33 10.16 4.10 6.89
N ARG A 34 9.95 2.81 6.58
CA ARG A 34 10.20 1.70 7.48
C ARG A 34 11.30 0.82 6.89
N GLU A 35 12.47 0.88 7.47
CA GLU A 35 13.66 0.22 6.94
C GLU A 35 14.02 -1.04 7.72
N ASP A 36 13.84 -1.04 9.04
CA ASP A 36 14.19 -2.16 9.90
C ASP A 36 13.23 -2.32 11.09
N GLY A 37 12.50 -3.42 11.08
CA GLY A 37 11.67 -3.85 12.20
C GLY A 37 10.63 -2.83 12.63
N ILE A 38 10.74 -2.41 13.88
CA ILE A 38 9.82 -1.49 14.53
C ILE A 38 10.21 -0.02 14.40
N TRP A 39 11.38 0.28 13.87
CA TRP A 39 11.86 1.63 13.69
C TRP A 39 11.38 2.22 12.37
N VAL A 40 10.94 3.47 12.41
CA VAL A 40 10.49 4.23 11.25
C VAL A 40 11.07 5.63 11.26
N THR A 41 11.40 6.12 10.09
CA THR A 41 11.76 7.53 9.88
C THR A 41 10.53 8.28 9.39
N ARG A 42 10.05 9.23 10.18
CA ARG A 42 8.90 10.07 9.85
C ARG A 42 9.26 11.53 9.98
N ASN A 43 9.09 12.29 8.90
CA ASN A 43 9.47 13.70 8.86
C ASN A 43 10.92 13.93 9.34
N GLY A 44 11.85 13.07 8.90
CA GLY A 44 13.26 13.13 9.27
C GLY A 44 13.60 12.71 10.71
N LYS A 45 12.63 12.23 11.49
CA LYS A 45 12.85 11.75 12.86
C LYS A 45 12.73 10.24 12.94
N LEU A 46 13.68 9.60 13.61
CA LEU A 46 13.62 8.17 13.94
C LEU A 46 12.67 7.95 15.11
N LEU A 47 11.67 7.13 14.90
CA LEU A 47 10.59 6.86 15.87
C LEU A 47 10.37 5.36 16.03
N LEU A 48 9.93 4.93 17.20
CA LEU A 48 9.44 3.59 17.46
C LEU A 48 7.97 3.50 17.03
N SER A 49 7.66 2.58 16.11
CA SER A 49 6.31 2.43 15.57
C SER A 49 5.50 1.42 16.36
N PHE A 50 4.38 1.87 16.93
CA PHE A 50 3.36 1.02 17.55
C PHE A 50 2.09 0.92 16.69
N SER A 51 2.10 1.46 15.47
CA SER A 51 0.90 1.68 14.65
C SER A 51 0.97 0.97 13.30
N CYS A 52 1.72 -0.12 13.18
CA CYS A 52 1.76 -0.88 11.93
C CYS A 52 0.86 -2.12 11.99
N ASN A 53 0.44 -2.61 10.82
CA ASN A 53 -0.32 -3.86 10.70
C ASN A 53 0.58 -5.09 10.46
N ASP A 54 1.88 -4.89 10.31
CA ASP A 54 2.87 -5.96 10.13
C ASP A 54 3.35 -6.48 11.48
N TYR A 55 2.44 -7.05 12.26
CA TYR A 55 2.67 -7.46 13.65
C TYR A 55 3.82 -8.46 13.82
N LEU A 56 4.06 -9.29 12.82
CA LEU A 56 5.12 -10.32 12.83
C LEU A 56 6.37 -9.88 12.06
N ASN A 57 6.41 -8.65 11.60
CA ASN A 57 7.50 -8.10 10.76
C ASN A 57 7.79 -8.96 9.51
N LEU A 58 6.75 -9.56 8.93
CA LEU A 58 6.89 -10.46 7.78
C LEU A 58 7.34 -9.72 6.52
N SER A 59 6.97 -8.46 6.35
CA SER A 59 7.38 -7.66 5.19
C SER A 59 8.91 -7.47 5.10
N GLN A 60 9.63 -7.60 6.21
CA GLN A 60 11.08 -7.46 6.29
C GLN A 60 11.82 -8.80 6.37
N ARG A 61 11.09 -9.92 6.46
CA ARG A 61 11.70 -11.25 6.55
C ARG A 61 12.54 -11.56 5.31
N PRO A 62 13.83 -11.92 5.46
CA PRO A 62 14.71 -12.22 4.33
C PRO A 62 14.14 -13.31 3.41
N LYS A 63 13.53 -14.33 3.98
CA LYS A 63 12.92 -15.44 3.23
C LYS A 63 11.73 -14.98 2.36
N VAL A 64 10.92 -14.05 2.86
CA VAL A 64 9.80 -13.47 2.10
C VAL A 64 10.30 -12.58 0.97
N LYS A 65 11.30 -11.75 1.26
CA LYS A 65 11.94 -10.90 0.25
C LYS A 65 12.59 -11.74 -0.87
N ALA A 66 13.34 -12.78 -0.50
CA ALA A 66 13.98 -13.65 -1.48
C ALA A 66 12.97 -14.36 -2.39
N ALA A 67 11.85 -14.84 -1.83
CA ALA A 67 10.79 -15.45 -2.62
C ALA A 67 10.13 -14.45 -3.58
N ALA A 68 9.90 -13.21 -3.13
CA ALA A 68 9.37 -12.15 -3.99
C ALA A 68 10.34 -11.81 -5.15
N ILE A 69 11.63 -11.66 -4.86
CA ILE A 69 12.66 -11.40 -5.88
C ILE A 69 12.69 -12.53 -6.91
N ALA A 70 12.74 -13.78 -6.47
CA ALA A 70 12.75 -14.93 -7.37
C ALA A 70 11.48 -15.00 -8.25
N ALA A 71 10.32 -14.65 -7.71
CA ALA A 71 9.10 -14.56 -8.49
C ALA A 71 9.14 -13.43 -9.53
N ILE A 72 9.69 -12.27 -9.18
CA ILE A 72 9.87 -11.14 -10.10
C ILE A 72 10.83 -11.52 -11.23
N GLU A 73 11.96 -12.12 -10.93
CA GLU A 73 12.94 -12.56 -11.94
C GLU A 73 12.35 -13.59 -12.91
N LYS A 74 11.50 -14.48 -12.42
CA LYS A 74 10.89 -15.52 -13.23
C LYS A 74 9.71 -15.05 -14.06
N TYR A 75 8.87 -14.15 -13.51
CA TYR A 75 7.53 -13.85 -14.05
C TYR A 75 7.31 -12.36 -14.33
N GLY A 76 8.22 -11.48 -13.91
CA GLY A 76 8.02 -10.04 -14.00
C GLY A 76 7.18 -9.46 -12.85
N VAL A 77 6.79 -8.20 -12.98
CA VAL A 77 6.17 -7.40 -11.91
C VAL A 77 4.64 -7.33 -11.95
N GLY A 78 4.00 -8.10 -12.82
CA GLY A 78 2.54 -8.06 -12.91
C GLY A 78 1.96 -9.18 -13.76
N ALA A 79 0.65 -9.39 -13.66
CA ALA A 79 -0.06 -10.45 -14.36
C ALA A 79 -0.35 -10.13 -15.84
N GLY A 80 -0.20 -8.88 -16.26
CA GLY A 80 -0.41 -8.43 -17.66
C GLY A 80 -1.86 -8.37 -18.12
N ALA A 81 -2.79 -9.05 -17.43
CA ALA A 81 -4.21 -9.07 -17.76
C ALA A 81 -5.06 -9.51 -16.57
N SER A 82 -6.38 -9.49 -16.71
CA SER A 82 -7.28 -10.09 -15.74
C SER A 82 -7.17 -11.62 -15.74
N ARG A 83 -7.54 -12.26 -14.64
CA ARG A 83 -7.46 -13.73 -14.49
C ARG A 83 -8.29 -14.50 -15.53
N LEU A 84 -9.43 -13.94 -15.93
CA LEU A 84 -10.32 -14.57 -16.92
C LEU A 84 -9.83 -14.45 -18.37
N VAL A 85 -8.80 -13.64 -18.62
CA VAL A 85 -8.21 -13.49 -19.96
C VAL A 85 -6.89 -14.28 -20.03
N THR A 86 -5.77 -13.68 -19.67
CA THR A 86 -4.44 -14.31 -19.71
C THR A 86 -3.64 -14.11 -18.41
N GLY A 87 -4.21 -13.43 -17.42
CA GLY A 87 -3.53 -13.08 -16.17
C GLY A 87 -3.72 -14.09 -15.03
N ASN A 88 -4.26 -15.29 -15.28
CA ASN A 88 -4.35 -16.33 -14.24
C ASN A 88 -3.01 -17.03 -14.05
N HIS A 89 -2.16 -16.37 -13.30
CA HIS A 89 -0.79 -16.79 -13.07
C HIS A 89 -0.71 -18.06 -12.18
N PRO A 90 0.26 -18.98 -12.40
CA PRO A 90 0.42 -20.20 -11.60
C PRO A 90 0.52 -19.97 -10.10
N LEU A 91 1.08 -18.83 -9.67
CA LEU A 91 1.16 -18.46 -8.24
C LEU A 91 -0.21 -18.32 -7.56
N TYR A 92 -1.27 -18.00 -8.32
CA TYR A 92 -2.62 -17.95 -7.73
C TYR A 92 -3.11 -19.32 -7.31
N ALA A 93 -2.96 -20.32 -8.19
CA ALA A 93 -3.36 -21.68 -7.88
C ALA A 93 -2.59 -22.24 -6.69
N GLU A 94 -1.28 -22.04 -6.65
CA GLU A 94 -0.43 -22.45 -5.53
C GLU A 94 -0.86 -21.78 -4.21
N LEU A 95 -1.13 -20.49 -4.23
CA LEU A 95 -1.60 -19.77 -3.04
C LEU A 95 -2.96 -20.28 -2.57
N GLU A 96 -3.91 -20.44 -3.49
CA GLU A 96 -5.26 -20.90 -3.18
C GLU A 96 -5.25 -22.32 -2.58
N GLU A 97 -4.45 -23.23 -3.13
CA GLU A 97 -4.27 -24.56 -2.62
C GLU A 97 -3.68 -24.55 -1.20
N ARG A 98 -2.61 -23.79 -0.97
CA ARG A 98 -2.00 -23.67 0.37
C ARG A 98 -2.97 -23.08 1.39
N LEU A 99 -3.74 -22.07 1.03
CA LEU A 99 -4.76 -21.48 1.91
C LEU A 99 -5.89 -22.46 2.22
N ALA A 100 -6.32 -23.26 1.25
CA ALA A 100 -7.34 -24.29 1.45
C ALA A 100 -6.86 -25.40 2.42
N HIS A 101 -5.60 -25.80 2.33
CA HIS A 101 -5.02 -26.77 3.27
C HIS A 101 -4.81 -26.23 4.68
N TRP A 102 -4.64 -24.91 4.81
CA TRP A 102 -4.42 -24.29 6.11
C TRP A 102 -5.72 -24.14 6.93
N LYS A 103 -6.88 -24.11 6.29
CA LYS A 103 -8.21 -24.07 6.91
C LYS A 103 -8.72 -25.45 7.25
#